data_92c752aa5b0ae2312c4f82de2b75dc1e
#
_entry.id   92c752aa5b0ae2312c4f82de2b75dc1e
#
_cell.length_a   1.000
_cell.length_b   1.000
_cell.length_c   1.000
_cell.angle_alpha   90.00
_cell.angle_beta   90.00
_cell.angle_gamma   90.00
#
_symmetry.space_group_name_H-M   'P 1'
#
loop_
_entity.id
_entity.type
_entity.pdbx_description
1 polymer ?
#
loop_
_entity_poly.entity_id
_entity_poly.type
_entity_poly.pdbx_seq_one_letter_code
_entity_poly.pdbx_strand_id
1 'polypeptide(L)'
;MGIDVGSTASKCVIMKDGQEIVAKSLVPVGTGTSGPARAIAEVLDNAKMTREQMDFVLATGYGRNSLDGLADLQMSELSCHAKGATYLFPDVHTVVDIGGQDVKVIEIENGMMKNFVMNDKCAAGTGRFLDVMARVLEVRVEDLGDLGDKSTKEIGISSTCTVFAESEVISQLAVLSLIHI
;
A
#
# COMPACT_ATOMS: atom_id res chain seq x y z
N MET A 1 -6.77 -14.59 11.44
CA MET A 1 -6.61 -14.03 10.07
C MET A 1 -6.67 -12.51 10.13
N GLY A 2 -5.79 -11.81 9.44
CA GLY A 2 -5.85 -10.35 9.25
C GLY A 2 -6.32 -10.02 7.85
N ILE A 3 -7.19 -9.00 7.72
CA ILE A 3 -7.76 -8.54 6.44
C ILE A 3 -7.57 -7.03 6.35
N ASP A 4 -6.80 -6.57 5.36
CA ASP A 4 -6.66 -5.15 5.03
C ASP A 4 -7.49 -4.82 3.77
N VAL A 5 -8.56 -4.06 3.97
CA VAL A 5 -9.42 -3.55 2.90
C VAL A 5 -8.98 -2.13 2.56
N GLY A 6 -7.94 -2.04 1.74
CA GLY A 6 -7.43 -0.75 1.29
C GLY A 6 -8.29 -0.11 0.20
N SER A 7 -7.97 1.13 -0.16
CA SER A 7 -8.65 1.88 -1.23
C SER A 7 -8.38 1.30 -2.62
N THR A 8 -7.18 0.78 -2.86
CA THR A 8 -6.72 0.29 -4.18
C THR A 8 -6.45 -1.20 -4.22
N ALA A 9 -6.25 -1.85 -3.08
CA ALA A 9 -5.98 -3.28 -3.01
C ALA A 9 -6.54 -3.88 -1.71
N SER A 10 -6.90 -5.18 -1.76
CA SER A 10 -7.31 -5.99 -0.62
C SER A 10 -6.26 -7.05 -0.34
N LYS A 11 -5.88 -7.22 0.91
CA LYS A 11 -4.84 -8.17 1.32
C LYS A 11 -5.32 -8.96 2.51
N CYS A 12 -4.92 -10.23 2.57
CA CYS A 12 -5.18 -11.09 3.72
C CYS A 12 -3.90 -11.81 4.14
N VAL A 13 -3.81 -12.09 5.42
CA VAL A 13 -2.76 -12.93 6.00
C VAL A 13 -3.37 -13.89 7.02
N ILE A 14 -2.99 -15.16 6.95
CA ILE A 14 -3.27 -16.15 7.98
C ILE A 14 -1.99 -16.35 8.77
N MET A 15 -2.08 -16.16 10.08
CA MET A 15 -0.97 -16.36 11.00
C MET A 15 -1.35 -17.45 12.02
N LYS A 16 -0.38 -18.31 12.33
CA LYS A 16 -0.46 -19.27 13.41
C LYS A 16 0.22 -18.69 14.64
N ASP A 17 -0.47 -18.74 15.77
CA ASP A 17 0.01 -18.30 17.09
C ASP A 17 0.55 -16.85 17.11
N GLY A 18 0.09 -16.00 16.17
CA GLY A 18 0.49 -14.61 16.04
C GLY A 18 1.93 -14.40 15.58
N GLN A 19 2.63 -15.44 15.11
CA GLN A 19 4.06 -15.40 14.77
C GLN A 19 4.35 -15.95 13.37
N GLU A 20 3.82 -17.10 13.02
CA GLU A 20 4.09 -17.77 11.75
C GLU A 20 3.09 -17.35 10.68
N ILE A 21 3.56 -16.86 9.55
CA ILE A 21 2.72 -16.59 8.37
C ILE A 21 2.48 -17.91 7.65
N VAL A 22 1.23 -18.40 7.69
CA VAL A 22 0.80 -19.64 7.01
C VAL A 22 0.51 -19.38 5.54
N ALA A 23 -0.23 -18.30 5.25
CA ALA A 23 -0.58 -17.91 3.89
C ALA A 23 -0.85 -16.41 3.81
N LYS A 24 -0.74 -15.87 2.59
CA LYS A 24 -1.07 -14.48 2.27
C LYS A 24 -1.71 -14.39 0.89
N SER A 25 -2.50 -13.35 0.69
CA SER A 25 -3.07 -12.97 -0.61
C SER A 25 -3.01 -11.46 -0.81
N LEU A 26 -2.96 -11.04 -2.07
CA LEU A 26 -3.03 -9.65 -2.49
C LEU A 26 -3.84 -9.57 -3.78
N VAL A 27 -4.95 -8.87 -3.74
CA VAL A 27 -5.81 -8.61 -4.89
C VAL A 27 -5.77 -7.11 -5.19
N PRO A 28 -5.32 -6.67 -6.39
CA PRO A 28 -5.17 -5.25 -6.74
C PRO A 28 -6.53 -4.59 -7.05
N VAL A 29 -7.49 -4.79 -6.16
CA VAL A 29 -8.83 -4.17 -6.17
C VAL A 29 -9.24 -3.90 -4.73
N GLY A 30 -9.67 -2.68 -4.44
CA GLY A 30 -9.91 -2.20 -3.09
C GLY A 30 -11.36 -2.26 -2.63
N THR A 31 -11.67 -1.43 -1.66
CA THR A 31 -13.00 -1.30 -1.05
C THR A 31 -14.10 -0.99 -2.07
N GLY A 32 -15.34 -1.40 -1.77
CA GLY A 32 -16.50 -1.21 -2.64
C GLY A 32 -16.55 -2.12 -3.87
N THR A 33 -15.67 -3.11 -3.97
CA THR A 33 -15.55 -4.04 -5.08
C THR A 33 -15.57 -5.51 -4.60
N SER A 34 -15.33 -6.45 -5.53
CA SER A 34 -15.12 -7.88 -5.20
C SER A 34 -13.76 -8.17 -4.53
N GLY A 35 -12.88 -7.16 -4.40
CA GLY A 35 -11.52 -7.31 -3.88
C GLY A 35 -11.44 -8.04 -2.55
N PRO A 36 -12.14 -7.59 -1.50
CA PRO A 36 -12.07 -8.22 -0.18
C PRO A 36 -12.50 -9.70 -0.21
N ALA A 37 -13.61 -10.01 -0.86
CA ALA A 37 -14.10 -11.38 -0.96
C ALA A 37 -13.11 -12.30 -1.71
N ARG A 38 -12.51 -11.80 -2.79
CA ARG A 38 -11.49 -12.53 -3.54
C ARG A 38 -10.23 -12.76 -2.72
N ALA A 39 -9.74 -11.75 -2.00
CA ALA A 39 -8.56 -11.88 -1.17
C ALA A 39 -8.76 -12.90 -0.04
N ILE A 40 -9.95 -12.92 0.58
CA ILE A 40 -10.31 -13.92 1.59
C ILE A 40 -10.35 -15.33 0.99
N ALA A 41 -11.01 -15.50 -0.15
CA ALA A 41 -11.09 -16.81 -0.81
C ALA A 41 -9.70 -17.33 -1.20
N GLU A 42 -8.86 -16.46 -1.78
CA GLU A 42 -7.50 -16.80 -2.19
C GLU A 42 -6.60 -17.18 -1.00
N VAL A 43 -6.64 -16.45 0.11
CA VAL A 43 -5.79 -16.78 1.27
C VAL A 43 -6.22 -18.09 1.92
N LEU A 44 -7.52 -18.38 1.98
CA LEU A 44 -8.05 -19.65 2.50
C LEU A 44 -7.67 -20.83 1.60
N ASP A 45 -7.77 -20.65 0.28
CA ASP A 45 -7.31 -21.69 -0.67
C ASP A 45 -5.81 -21.93 -0.59
N ASN A 46 -5.01 -20.88 -0.52
CA ASN A 46 -3.55 -20.98 -0.36
C ASN A 46 -3.16 -21.71 0.92
N ALA A 47 -3.91 -21.49 2.02
CA ALA A 47 -3.69 -22.15 3.29
C ALA A 47 -4.27 -23.58 3.33
N LYS A 48 -5.15 -23.96 2.38
CA LYS A 48 -5.98 -25.17 2.43
C LYS A 48 -6.83 -25.24 3.70
N MET A 49 -7.37 -24.10 4.11
CA MET A 49 -8.18 -23.92 5.32
C MET A 49 -9.55 -23.35 4.99
N THR A 50 -10.48 -23.48 5.96
CA THR A 50 -11.80 -22.86 5.90
C THR A 50 -11.91 -21.70 6.87
N ARG A 51 -12.94 -20.86 6.73
CA ARG A 51 -13.19 -19.72 7.62
C ARG A 51 -13.42 -20.15 9.07
N GLU A 52 -14.08 -21.28 9.27
CA GLU A 52 -14.43 -21.85 10.58
C GLU A 52 -13.20 -22.30 11.39
N GLN A 53 -12.06 -22.49 10.71
CA GLN A 53 -10.79 -22.83 11.35
C GLN A 53 -10.01 -21.59 11.85
N MET A 54 -10.55 -20.40 11.62
CA MET A 54 -9.95 -19.16 12.10
C MET A 54 -10.49 -18.83 13.50
N ASP A 55 -9.65 -18.92 14.52
CA ASP A 55 -10.00 -18.57 15.90
C ASP A 55 -10.31 -17.08 16.05
N PHE A 56 -9.68 -16.24 15.25
CA PHE A 56 -9.83 -14.78 15.32
C PHE A 56 -9.61 -14.11 13.97
N VAL A 57 -10.46 -13.14 13.65
CA VAL A 57 -10.34 -12.33 12.43
C VAL A 57 -10.33 -10.85 12.75
N LEU A 58 -9.30 -10.17 12.30
CA LEU A 58 -9.14 -8.73 12.44
C LEU A 58 -9.25 -8.05 11.07
N ALA A 59 -10.10 -7.04 10.97
CA ALA A 59 -10.22 -6.19 9.79
C ALA A 59 -9.56 -4.84 10.00
N THR A 60 -8.85 -4.36 8.98
CA THR A 60 -8.21 -3.05 8.94
C THR A 60 -8.34 -2.43 7.54
N GLY A 61 -7.75 -1.25 7.36
CA GLY A 61 -7.81 -0.49 6.12
C GLY A 61 -8.99 0.46 6.05
N TYR A 62 -9.04 1.24 4.97
CA TYR A 62 -10.08 2.23 4.72
C TYR A 62 -11.49 1.61 4.69
N GLY A 63 -11.61 0.43 4.08
CA GLY A 63 -12.88 -0.28 3.92
C GLY A 63 -13.20 -1.29 5.02
N ARG A 64 -12.51 -1.31 6.18
CA ARG A 64 -12.70 -2.30 7.25
C ARG A 64 -14.15 -2.47 7.69
N ASN A 65 -14.93 -1.39 7.68
CA ASN A 65 -16.34 -1.42 8.08
C ASN A 65 -17.23 -2.22 7.11
N SER A 66 -16.77 -2.51 5.89
CA SER A 66 -17.50 -3.35 4.94
C SER A 66 -17.50 -4.84 5.31
N LEU A 67 -16.73 -5.23 6.32
CA LEU A 67 -16.59 -6.59 6.82
C LEU A 67 -17.35 -6.82 8.14
N ASP A 68 -18.37 -6.01 8.44
CA ASP A 68 -19.24 -6.22 9.59
C ASP A 68 -19.85 -7.63 9.58
N GLY A 69 -19.75 -8.32 10.72
CA GLY A 69 -20.19 -9.70 10.86
C GLY A 69 -19.21 -10.77 10.36
N LEU A 70 -18.11 -10.38 9.67
CA LEU A 70 -17.04 -11.27 9.25
C LEU A 70 -15.80 -11.17 10.15
N ALA A 71 -15.52 -10.00 10.69
CA ALA A 71 -14.38 -9.73 11.57
C ALA A 71 -14.82 -9.66 13.04
N ASP A 72 -14.01 -10.26 13.89
CA ASP A 72 -14.21 -10.22 15.35
C ASP A 72 -13.78 -8.87 15.93
N LEU A 73 -12.83 -8.20 15.27
CA LEU A 73 -12.33 -6.89 15.67
C LEU A 73 -12.00 -6.04 14.43
N GLN A 74 -12.31 -4.76 14.50
CA GLN A 74 -11.88 -3.75 13.55
C GLN A 74 -10.86 -2.82 14.20
N MET A 75 -9.75 -2.58 13.51
CA MET A 75 -8.65 -1.75 14.00
C MET A 75 -8.22 -0.75 12.92
N SER A 76 -7.71 0.41 13.34
CA SER A 76 -7.18 1.38 12.38
C SER A 76 -5.92 0.85 11.71
N GLU A 77 -5.74 1.17 10.45
CA GLU A 77 -4.55 0.78 9.70
C GLU A 77 -3.27 1.36 10.31
N LEU A 78 -3.32 2.58 10.88
CA LEU A 78 -2.20 3.19 11.57
C LEU A 78 -1.70 2.32 12.73
N SER A 79 -2.62 1.81 13.55
CA SER A 79 -2.29 0.92 14.67
C SER A 79 -1.73 -0.41 14.18
N CYS A 80 -2.29 -0.96 13.10
CA CYS A 80 -1.80 -2.19 12.50
C CYS A 80 -0.39 -2.02 11.90
N HIS A 81 -0.14 -0.91 11.18
CA HIS A 81 1.18 -0.60 10.63
C HIS A 81 2.22 -0.38 11.72
N ALA A 82 1.90 0.40 12.77
CA ALA A 82 2.81 0.59 13.89
C ALA A 82 3.17 -0.74 14.56
N LYS A 83 2.17 -1.59 14.81
CA LYS A 83 2.37 -2.90 15.45
C LYS A 83 3.18 -3.85 14.56
N GLY A 84 2.85 -3.92 13.28
CA GLY A 84 3.55 -4.77 12.31
C GLY A 84 5.00 -4.33 12.10
N ALA A 85 5.23 -3.03 11.96
CA ALA A 85 6.57 -2.47 11.82
C ALA A 85 7.44 -2.74 13.06
N THR A 86 6.89 -2.53 14.26
CA THR A 86 7.60 -2.84 15.52
C THR A 86 7.89 -4.33 15.67
N TYR A 87 7.01 -5.21 15.19
CA TYR A 87 7.24 -6.65 15.21
C TYR A 87 8.42 -7.05 14.31
N LEU A 88 8.54 -6.45 13.12
CA LEU A 88 9.61 -6.74 12.17
C LEU A 88 10.92 -6.01 12.53
N PHE A 89 10.81 -4.80 13.07
CA PHE A 89 11.92 -3.91 13.40
C PHE A 89 11.71 -3.34 14.82
N PRO A 90 12.16 -4.04 15.87
CA PRO A 90 11.88 -3.66 17.27
C PRO A 90 12.31 -2.24 17.65
N ASP A 91 13.35 -1.72 17.00
CA ASP A 91 13.91 -0.39 17.26
C ASP A 91 13.36 0.70 16.31
N VAL A 92 12.27 0.42 15.58
CA VAL A 92 11.69 1.41 14.66
C VAL A 92 11.06 2.56 15.45
N HIS A 93 11.40 3.78 15.07
CA HIS A 93 10.82 5.01 15.63
C HIS A 93 9.91 5.75 14.67
N THR A 94 10.11 5.57 13.35
CA THR A 94 9.33 6.24 12.33
C THR A 94 9.01 5.27 11.20
N VAL A 95 7.74 5.23 10.81
CA VAL A 95 7.26 4.48 9.64
C VAL A 95 6.71 5.47 8.63
N VAL A 96 7.18 5.39 7.39
CA VAL A 96 6.57 6.08 6.25
C VAL A 96 5.80 5.04 5.45
N ASP A 97 4.48 5.13 5.48
CA ASP A 97 3.57 4.26 4.74
C ASP A 97 3.05 5.01 3.51
N ILE A 98 3.39 4.51 2.33
CA ILE A 98 2.95 5.06 1.04
C ILE A 98 1.84 4.17 0.50
N GLY A 99 0.61 4.57 0.77
CA GLY A 99 -0.59 3.90 0.29
C GLY A 99 -0.91 4.24 -1.17
N GLY A 100 -1.94 3.57 -1.71
CA GLY A 100 -2.40 3.83 -3.09
C GLY A 100 -2.94 5.25 -3.29
N GLN A 101 -3.60 5.82 -2.28
CA GLN A 101 -4.23 7.15 -2.35
C GLN A 101 -3.84 8.10 -1.21
N ASP A 102 -3.05 7.65 -0.28
CA ASP A 102 -2.61 8.42 0.87
C ASP A 102 -1.14 8.13 1.22
N VAL A 103 -0.56 8.99 2.04
CA VAL A 103 0.75 8.78 2.66
C VAL A 103 0.63 9.09 4.14
N LYS A 104 1.23 8.26 4.96
CA LYS A 104 1.25 8.43 6.40
C LYS A 104 2.67 8.37 6.92
N VAL A 105 2.99 9.26 7.84
CA VAL A 105 4.20 9.17 8.66
C VAL A 105 3.75 8.90 10.08
N ILE A 106 4.20 7.78 10.64
CA ILE A 106 3.79 7.29 11.96
C ILE A 106 4.99 7.35 12.88
N GLU A 107 4.88 8.10 13.97
CA GLU A 107 5.86 8.14 15.05
C GLU A 107 5.57 7.01 16.03
N ILE A 108 6.59 6.21 16.35
CA ILE A 108 6.49 5.08 17.26
C ILE A 108 7.38 5.33 18.48
N GLU A 109 6.81 5.13 19.67
CA GLU A 109 7.52 5.20 20.95
C GLU A 109 7.12 3.99 21.81
N ASN A 110 8.11 3.26 22.32
CA ASN A 110 7.90 2.05 23.11
C ASN A 110 7.01 1.00 22.42
N GLY A 111 7.17 0.84 21.11
CA GLY A 111 6.40 -0.12 20.29
C GLY A 111 4.94 0.25 20.04
N MET A 112 4.54 1.48 20.37
CA MET A 112 3.19 2.00 20.15
C MET A 112 3.21 3.27 19.31
N MET A 113 2.16 3.47 18.54
CA MET A 113 1.95 4.72 17.82
C MET A 113 1.79 5.86 18.82
N LYS A 114 2.67 6.87 18.74
CA LYS A 114 2.62 8.09 19.54
C LYS A 114 1.89 9.22 18.81
N ASN A 115 2.22 9.39 17.53
CA ASN A 115 1.69 10.46 16.71
C ASN A 115 1.67 10.03 15.23
N PHE A 116 0.94 10.72 14.39
CA PHE A 116 1.00 10.53 12.95
C PHE A 116 0.66 11.81 12.19
N VAL A 117 1.15 11.90 10.96
CA VAL A 117 0.76 12.89 9.97
C VAL A 117 0.32 12.15 8.71
N MET A 118 -0.73 12.61 8.06
CA MET A 118 -1.28 11.96 6.87
C MET A 118 -1.61 12.98 5.78
N ASN A 119 -1.28 12.61 4.54
CA ASN A 119 -1.81 13.24 3.34
C ASN A 119 -2.82 12.28 2.70
N ASP A 120 -4.09 12.62 2.77
CA ASP A 120 -5.22 11.86 2.20
C ASP A 120 -6.01 12.65 1.14
N LYS A 121 -5.51 13.83 0.75
CA LYS A 121 -6.22 14.78 -0.12
C LYS A 121 -5.53 15.06 -1.44
N CYS A 122 -4.26 14.67 -1.56
CA CYS A 122 -3.47 14.90 -2.76
C CYS A 122 -2.74 13.62 -3.18
N ALA A 123 -2.86 13.26 -4.44
CA ALA A 123 -2.18 12.08 -5.00
C ALA A 123 -0.65 12.24 -5.09
N ALA A 124 -0.11 13.46 -4.95
CA ALA A 124 1.32 13.68 -4.94
C ALA A 124 1.99 12.94 -3.76
N GLY A 125 3.04 12.18 -4.06
CA GLY A 125 3.75 11.36 -3.08
C GLY A 125 3.06 10.04 -2.72
N THR A 126 1.91 9.72 -3.32
CA THR A 126 1.19 8.44 -3.11
C THR A 126 1.53 7.42 -4.18
N GLY A 127 1.12 6.16 -4.00
CA GLY A 127 1.24 5.12 -5.02
C GLY A 127 0.55 5.51 -6.34
N ARG A 128 -0.53 6.29 -6.28
CA ARG A 128 -1.21 6.80 -7.47
C ARG A 128 -0.32 7.71 -8.33
N PHE A 129 0.58 8.48 -7.71
CA PHE A 129 1.58 9.25 -8.44
C PHE A 129 2.51 8.31 -9.22
N LEU A 130 3.00 7.24 -8.57
CA LEU A 130 3.87 6.25 -9.22
C LEU A 130 3.17 5.54 -10.38
N ASP A 131 1.88 5.16 -10.20
CA ASP A 131 1.07 4.56 -11.28
C ASP A 131 0.96 5.47 -12.50
N VAL A 132 0.73 6.77 -12.29
CA VAL A 132 0.62 7.75 -13.37
C VAL A 132 1.96 7.90 -14.08
N MET A 133 3.06 8.04 -13.33
CA MET A 133 4.41 8.18 -13.91
C MET A 133 4.83 6.93 -14.69
N ALA A 134 4.61 5.74 -14.15
CA ALA A 134 4.91 4.48 -14.80
C ALA A 134 4.17 4.35 -16.14
N ARG A 135 2.88 4.73 -16.17
CA ARG A 135 2.08 4.73 -17.39
C ARG A 135 2.61 5.70 -18.45
N VAL A 136 2.98 6.94 -18.05
CA VAL A 136 3.53 7.95 -18.96
C VAL A 136 4.88 7.50 -19.53
N LEU A 137 5.69 6.82 -18.73
CA LEU A 137 6.98 6.29 -19.12
C LEU A 137 6.89 4.93 -19.85
N GLU A 138 5.69 4.36 -19.98
CA GLU A 138 5.41 3.04 -20.57
C GLU A 138 6.20 1.90 -19.91
N VAL A 139 6.33 1.95 -18.59
CA VAL A 139 7.03 0.95 -17.75
C VAL A 139 6.12 0.43 -16.65
N ARG A 140 6.52 -0.64 -15.98
CA ARG A 140 5.83 -1.12 -14.78
C ARG A 140 6.29 -0.31 -13.57
N VAL A 141 5.41 -0.16 -12.57
CA VAL A 141 5.73 0.54 -11.33
C VAL A 141 6.96 -0.06 -10.63
N GLU A 142 7.08 -1.40 -10.66
CA GLU A 142 8.19 -2.13 -10.05
C GLU A 142 9.54 -1.79 -10.68
N ASP A 143 9.54 -1.40 -11.96
CA ASP A 143 10.77 -1.10 -12.71
C ASP A 143 11.28 0.34 -12.49
N LEU A 144 10.46 1.23 -11.88
CA LEU A 144 10.81 2.65 -11.69
C LEU A 144 12.09 2.84 -10.85
N GLY A 145 12.28 2.03 -9.80
CA GLY A 145 13.47 2.09 -8.95
C GLY A 145 14.73 1.77 -9.74
N ASP A 146 14.75 0.63 -10.42
CA ASP A 146 15.91 0.18 -11.23
C ASP A 146 16.23 1.13 -12.39
N LEU A 147 15.23 1.82 -12.94
CA LEU A 147 15.41 2.84 -13.98
C LEU A 147 15.98 4.11 -13.38
N GLY A 148 15.51 4.51 -12.19
CA GLY A 148 16.03 5.66 -11.45
C GLY A 148 17.51 5.50 -11.12
N ASP A 149 17.93 4.33 -10.69
CA ASP A 149 19.34 4.03 -10.36
C ASP A 149 20.28 4.11 -11.59
N LYS A 150 19.73 3.94 -12.79
CA LYS A 150 20.49 4.09 -14.07
C LYS A 150 20.51 5.52 -14.59
N SER A 151 19.79 6.44 -13.94
CA SER A 151 19.75 7.83 -14.38
C SER A 151 21.12 8.50 -14.25
N THR A 152 21.52 9.20 -15.30
CA THR A 152 22.78 9.97 -15.32
C THR A 152 22.55 11.47 -15.18
N LYS A 153 21.28 11.91 -15.08
CA LYS A 153 20.89 13.32 -14.98
C LYS A 153 19.81 13.49 -13.92
N GLU A 154 19.90 14.56 -13.17
CA GLU A 154 18.81 15.06 -12.35
C GLU A 154 17.89 15.95 -13.20
N ILE A 155 16.61 15.58 -13.27
CA ILE A 155 15.57 16.36 -13.92
C ILE A 155 14.57 16.77 -12.85
N GLY A 156 14.44 18.08 -12.60
CA GLY A 156 13.45 18.62 -11.69
C GLY A 156 12.05 18.48 -12.28
N ILE A 157 11.15 17.85 -11.55
CA ILE A 157 9.72 17.74 -11.88
C ILE A 157 8.92 18.45 -10.79
N SER A 158 7.82 19.11 -11.16
CA SER A 158 6.94 19.81 -10.23
C SER A 158 6.45 18.91 -9.12
N SER A 159 6.61 19.37 -7.88
CA SER A 159 6.04 18.73 -6.68
C SER A 159 4.65 19.26 -6.31
N THR A 160 4.07 20.16 -7.11
CA THR A 160 2.79 20.81 -6.81
C THR A 160 1.64 19.82 -6.79
N CYS A 161 1.48 19.04 -7.85
CA CYS A 161 0.51 17.94 -7.90
C CYS A 161 0.84 16.97 -9.03
N THR A 162 0.21 15.78 -9.02
CA THR A 162 0.41 14.73 -10.01
C THR A 162 0.12 15.18 -11.45
N VAL A 163 -0.87 16.04 -11.67
CA VAL A 163 -1.25 16.52 -13.02
C VAL A 163 -0.16 17.42 -13.62
N PHE A 164 0.40 18.32 -12.83
CA PHE A 164 1.52 19.17 -13.30
C PHE A 164 2.77 18.32 -13.55
N ALA A 165 3.07 17.38 -12.66
CA ALA A 165 4.19 16.47 -12.84
C ALA A 165 4.04 15.62 -14.11
N GLU A 166 2.86 15.08 -14.39
CA GLU A 166 2.54 14.33 -15.61
C GLU A 166 2.82 15.18 -16.87
N SER A 167 2.31 16.40 -16.88
CA SER A 167 2.50 17.34 -18.01
C SER A 167 3.98 17.68 -18.23
N GLU A 168 4.76 17.87 -17.18
CA GLU A 168 6.19 18.13 -17.27
C GLU A 168 6.97 16.91 -17.77
N VAL A 169 6.65 15.71 -17.28
CA VAL A 169 7.29 14.47 -17.77
C VAL A 169 7.03 14.28 -19.25
N ILE A 170 5.78 14.47 -19.72
CA ILE A 170 5.45 14.41 -21.15
C ILE A 170 6.26 15.44 -21.95
N SER A 171 6.39 16.66 -21.43
CA SER A 171 7.16 17.71 -22.08
C SER A 171 8.66 17.35 -22.18
N GLN A 172 9.23 16.75 -21.13
CA GLN A 172 10.62 16.29 -21.13
C GLN A 172 10.83 15.16 -22.14
N LEU A 173 9.92 14.20 -22.20
CA LEU A 173 9.98 13.10 -23.18
C LEU A 173 9.92 13.64 -24.62
N ALA A 174 9.08 14.62 -24.89
CA ALA A 174 8.98 15.25 -26.20
C ALA A 174 10.31 15.94 -26.62
N VAL A 175 10.95 16.64 -25.69
CA VAL A 175 12.27 17.28 -25.95
C VAL A 175 13.34 16.23 -26.18
N LEU A 176 13.38 15.15 -25.40
CA LEU A 176 14.35 14.07 -25.58
C LEU A 176 14.16 13.34 -26.91
N SER A 177 12.92 13.13 -27.34
CA SER A 177 12.61 12.52 -28.65
C SER A 177 13.11 13.39 -29.83
N LEU A 178 13.08 14.70 -29.70
CA LEU A 178 13.58 15.62 -30.72
C LEU A 178 15.12 15.67 -30.83
N ILE A 179 15.83 15.25 -29.77
CA ILE A 179 17.31 15.22 -29.77
C ILE A 179 17.83 13.92 -30.40
N HIS A 180 17.00 12.88 -30.52
CA HIS A 180 17.38 11.58 -31.05
C HIS A 180 16.84 11.28 -32.46
N ILE A 181 16.24 12.29 -33.12
CA ILE A 181 15.98 12.30 -34.56
C ILE A 181 17.13 13.04 -35.28
#